data_b53e13bb12f05969b42ea3eac6229de1
#
_entry.id   b53e13bb12f05969b42ea3eac6229de1
#
_cell.length_a   1.000
_cell.length_b   1.000
_cell.length_c   1.000
_cell.angle_alpha   90.00
_cell.angle_beta   90.00
_cell.angle_gamma   90.00
#
_symmetry.space_group_name_H-M   'P 1'
#
loop_
_entity.id
_entity.type
_entity.pdbx_description
1 polymer ?
#
loop_
_entity_poly.entity_id
_entity_poly.type
_entity_poly.pdbx_seq_one_letter_code
_entity_poly.pdbx_strand_id
1 'polypeptide(L)'
;MLSSLFLPLPESPAGFEELKNSGSYFVDKTEYIKTVFTDSATVLLFTRPRRFGKTLLMTMFESFLKINKDKPFDTSLQEKYFKGTRILEDTEFCKEFMGQYPVIEISLKDVDGKTYDDAYKMFASTVSSVASKFKYLLDSNRLDEKEKGGISRISDIAFLREQENSDYLKNSLRILASALYREYGKYPVLLIDEYDVPLANASYHDTTNKKLYSNDKSFVADYHENMVTLIKGFFGILKDKNTLTRTVLTGC
;
A
#
# COMPACT_ATOMS: atom_id res chain seq x y z
N MET A 1 5.34 -28.18 -36.16
CA MET A 1 4.63 -27.18 -35.37
C MET A 1 4.96 -27.42 -33.89
N LEU A 2 6.05 -26.83 -33.39
CA LEU A 2 6.51 -26.92 -31.99
C LEU A 2 6.57 -25.53 -31.31
N SER A 3 5.77 -24.57 -31.78
CA SER A 3 5.86 -23.15 -31.37
C SER A 3 4.94 -22.75 -30.19
N SER A 4 4.38 -23.69 -29.43
CA SER A 4 3.41 -23.36 -28.36
C SER A 4 3.76 -23.91 -26.97
N LEU A 5 4.99 -24.37 -26.73
CA LEU A 5 5.39 -24.97 -25.45
C LEU A 5 6.07 -24.01 -24.47
N PHE A 6 6.42 -22.82 -24.87
CA PHE A 6 7.05 -21.84 -23.97
C PHE A 6 6.16 -20.60 -23.86
N LEU A 7 5.64 -20.38 -22.65
CA LEU A 7 5.03 -19.10 -22.32
C LEU A 7 6.10 -18.01 -22.36
N PRO A 8 5.80 -16.82 -22.91
CA PRO A 8 6.77 -15.73 -22.95
C PRO A 8 7.15 -15.29 -21.52
N LEU A 9 8.40 -14.89 -21.36
CA LEU A 9 8.82 -14.28 -20.10
C LEU A 9 8.15 -12.90 -19.97
N PRO A 10 7.73 -12.51 -18.76
CA PRO A 10 7.07 -11.22 -18.56
C PRO A 10 8.05 -10.07 -18.78
N GLU A 11 7.69 -9.11 -19.60
CA GLU A 11 8.40 -7.84 -19.74
C GLU A 11 7.96 -6.89 -18.62
N SER A 12 8.56 -7.00 -17.44
CA SER A 12 8.37 -6.09 -16.28
C SER A 12 6.90 -5.68 -16.03
N PRO A 13 5.98 -6.63 -15.75
CA PRO A 13 4.58 -6.30 -15.52
C PRO A 13 4.46 -5.35 -14.30
N ALA A 14 3.57 -4.37 -14.38
CA ALA A 14 3.32 -3.43 -13.29
C ALA A 14 2.69 -4.11 -12.07
N GLY A 15 2.00 -5.26 -12.26
CA GLY A 15 1.38 -6.01 -11.18
C GLY A 15 0.88 -7.40 -11.61
N PHE A 16 0.28 -8.09 -10.64
CA PHE A 16 -0.19 -9.47 -10.81
C PHE A 16 -1.28 -9.61 -11.89
N GLU A 17 -2.24 -8.70 -11.92
CA GLU A 17 -3.36 -8.77 -12.88
C GLU A 17 -2.86 -8.59 -14.32
N GLU A 18 -1.92 -7.67 -14.55
CA GLU A 18 -1.30 -7.48 -15.86
C GLU A 18 -0.51 -8.72 -16.28
N LEU A 19 0.28 -9.30 -15.36
CA LEU A 19 1.01 -10.55 -15.61
C LEU A 19 0.07 -11.68 -16.01
N LYS A 20 -1.05 -11.85 -15.33
CA LYS A 20 -2.04 -12.91 -15.66
C LYS A 20 -2.76 -12.63 -16.98
N ASN A 21 -3.05 -11.39 -17.31
CA ASN A 21 -3.69 -11.02 -18.57
C ASN A 21 -2.74 -11.15 -19.79
N SER A 22 -1.44 -10.97 -19.60
CA SER A 22 -0.45 -11.11 -20.69
C SER A 22 -0.22 -12.56 -21.13
N GLY A 23 -0.71 -13.55 -20.34
CA GLY A 23 -0.43 -14.97 -20.60
C GLY A 23 1.06 -15.35 -20.45
N SER A 24 1.85 -14.50 -19.79
CA SER A 24 3.27 -14.74 -19.56
C SER A 24 3.50 -15.81 -18.49
N TYR A 25 4.72 -16.36 -18.47
CA TYR A 25 5.12 -17.34 -17.49
C TYR A 25 5.03 -16.78 -16.07
N PHE A 26 4.31 -17.50 -15.22
CA PHE A 26 4.13 -17.16 -13.81
C PHE A 26 4.60 -18.30 -12.91
N VAL A 27 5.54 -18.01 -12.00
CA VAL A 27 5.90 -18.93 -10.93
C VAL A 27 4.87 -18.81 -9.82
N ASP A 28 4.09 -19.86 -9.62
CA ASP A 28 3.02 -19.85 -8.65
C ASP A 28 3.54 -19.73 -7.22
N LYS A 29 3.27 -18.59 -6.62
CA LYS A 29 3.56 -18.26 -5.21
C LYS A 29 2.29 -17.94 -4.43
N THR A 30 1.11 -18.33 -4.94
CA THR A 30 -0.17 -17.95 -4.35
C THR A 30 -0.39 -18.52 -2.96
N GLU A 31 0.30 -19.62 -2.59
CA GLU A 31 0.27 -20.19 -1.24
C GLU A 31 0.81 -19.23 -0.16
N TYR A 32 1.64 -18.25 -0.53
CA TYR A 32 2.05 -17.20 0.42
C TYR A 32 0.87 -16.39 0.96
N ILE A 33 -0.23 -16.27 0.20
CA ILE A 33 -1.46 -15.62 0.68
C ILE A 33 -1.96 -16.35 1.92
N LYS A 34 -2.07 -17.69 1.83
CA LYS A 34 -2.51 -18.51 2.95
C LYS A 34 -1.55 -18.38 4.14
N THR A 35 -0.25 -18.50 3.91
CA THR A 35 0.77 -18.34 4.96
C THR A 35 0.62 -17.03 5.71
N VAL A 36 0.44 -15.90 4.99
CA VAL A 36 0.28 -14.57 5.58
C VAL A 36 -0.99 -14.50 6.42
N PHE A 37 -2.09 -15.06 5.97
CA PHE A 37 -3.40 -14.91 6.64
C PHE A 37 -3.65 -15.94 7.74
N THR A 38 -2.90 -17.03 7.77
CA THR A 38 -2.93 -18.01 8.88
C THR A 38 -1.88 -17.75 9.96
N ASP A 39 -0.94 -16.82 9.73
CA ASP A 39 0.04 -16.43 10.75
C ASP A 39 -0.65 -15.74 11.94
N SER A 40 -0.11 -15.88 13.14
CA SER A 40 -0.63 -15.23 14.35
C SER A 40 -0.29 -13.73 14.43
N ALA A 41 0.77 -13.29 13.73
CA ALA A 41 1.19 -11.89 13.72
C ALA A 41 0.23 -11.03 12.88
N THR A 42 -0.18 -9.88 13.41
CA THR A 42 -1.03 -8.91 12.69
C THR A 42 -0.24 -8.06 11.70
N VAL A 43 1.06 -7.92 11.90
CA VAL A 43 1.98 -7.15 11.05
C VAL A 43 3.12 -8.06 10.62
N LEU A 44 3.28 -8.24 9.31
CA LEU A 44 4.35 -9.03 8.71
C LEU A 44 5.25 -8.17 7.85
N LEU A 45 6.55 -8.38 7.96
CA LEU A 45 7.57 -7.70 7.18
C LEU A 45 8.30 -8.67 6.27
N PHE A 46 8.29 -8.39 4.98
CA PHE A 46 9.04 -9.12 3.95
C PHE A 46 10.22 -8.30 3.46
N THR A 47 11.41 -8.63 3.93
CA THR A 47 12.65 -8.01 3.42
C THR A 47 13.24 -8.87 2.31
N ARG A 48 13.42 -8.29 1.14
CA ARG A 48 14.05 -8.93 -0.02
C ARG A 48 14.82 -7.88 -0.83
N PRO A 49 15.92 -8.24 -1.48
CA PRO A 49 16.61 -7.34 -2.39
C PRO A 49 15.69 -6.81 -3.49
N ARG A 50 16.11 -5.72 -4.14
CA ARG A 50 15.41 -5.20 -5.34
C ARG A 50 15.31 -6.29 -6.41
N ARG A 51 14.23 -6.27 -7.22
CA ARG A 51 13.93 -7.23 -8.31
C ARG A 51 13.61 -8.66 -7.87
N PHE A 52 13.31 -8.90 -6.60
CA PHE A 52 12.87 -10.21 -6.08
C PHE A 52 11.35 -10.39 -6.02
N GLY A 53 10.61 -9.59 -6.79
CA GLY A 53 9.16 -9.74 -6.95
C GLY A 53 8.32 -9.26 -5.75
N LYS A 54 8.83 -8.33 -4.93
CA LYS A 54 8.08 -7.75 -3.78
C LYS A 54 6.77 -7.12 -4.24
N THR A 55 6.83 -6.19 -5.17
CA THR A 55 5.65 -5.50 -5.72
C THR A 55 4.65 -6.48 -6.35
N LEU A 56 5.15 -7.51 -7.07
CA LEU A 56 4.29 -8.54 -7.63
C LEU A 56 3.56 -9.34 -6.53
N LEU A 57 4.24 -9.62 -5.41
CA LEU A 57 3.64 -10.27 -4.24
C LEU A 57 2.55 -9.40 -3.62
N MET A 58 2.80 -8.08 -3.47
CA MET A 58 1.84 -7.14 -2.90
C MET A 58 0.60 -6.99 -3.78
N THR A 59 0.77 -6.82 -5.08
CA THR A 59 -0.36 -6.73 -6.02
C THR A 59 -1.11 -8.07 -6.15
N MET A 60 -0.45 -9.20 -5.95
CA MET A 60 -1.11 -10.51 -5.86
C MET A 60 -2.00 -10.60 -4.62
N PHE A 61 -1.52 -10.14 -3.45
CA PHE A 61 -2.33 -10.07 -2.24
C PHE A 61 -3.54 -9.14 -2.42
N GLU A 62 -3.31 -7.94 -2.97
CA GLU A 62 -4.39 -7.01 -3.28
C GLU A 62 -5.43 -7.66 -4.18
N SER A 63 -5.01 -8.22 -5.31
CA SER A 63 -5.92 -8.82 -6.30
C SER A 63 -6.74 -9.97 -5.73
N PHE A 64 -6.18 -10.77 -4.79
CA PHE A 64 -6.91 -11.87 -4.17
C PHE A 64 -7.95 -11.40 -3.16
N LEU A 65 -7.58 -10.43 -2.32
CA LEU A 65 -8.36 -10.04 -1.15
C LEU A 65 -9.43 -8.99 -1.44
N LYS A 66 -9.15 -8.11 -2.42
CA LYS A 66 -9.88 -6.87 -2.63
C LYS A 66 -11.36 -7.09 -2.96
N ILE A 67 -12.23 -6.50 -2.15
CA ILE A 67 -13.66 -6.38 -2.46
C ILE A 67 -13.84 -5.59 -3.75
N ASN A 68 -14.67 -6.11 -4.65
CA ASN A 68 -15.11 -5.38 -5.82
C ASN A 68 -16.03 -4.22 -5.39
N LYS A 69 -15.65 -2.98 -5.65
CA LYS A 69 -16.43 -1.80 -5.25
C LYS A 69 -17.80 -1.71 -5.94
N ASP A 70 -17.90 -2.21 -7.18
CA ASP A 70 -19.12 -2.12 -8.00
C ASP A 70 -20.07 -3.31 -7.74
N LYS A 71 -19.51 -4.44 -7.31
CA LYS A 71 -20.25 -5.66 -6.93
C LYS A 71 -19.59 -6.27 -5.69
N PRO A 72 -19.89 -5.75 -4.49
CA PRO A 72 -19.28 -6.24 -3.26
C PRO A 72 -19.45 -7.76 -3.10
N PHE A 73 -18.34 -8.44 -2.75
CA PHE A 73 -18.27 -9.89 -2.54
C PHE A 73 -18.44 -10.78 -3.80
N ASP A 74 -18.52 -10.19 -5.00
CA ASP A 74 -18.40 -10.93 -6.26
C ASP A 74 -16.92 -11.29 -6.50
N THR A 75 -16.64 -12.59 -6.65
CA THR A 75 -15.29 -13.15 -6.79
C THR A 75 -14.91 -13.49 -8.23
N SER A 76 -15.76 -13.17 -9.20
CA SER A 76 -15.55 -13.56 -10.61
C SER A 76 -14.23 -13.06 -11.21
N LEU A 77 -13.75 -11.86 -10.79
CA LEU A 77 -12.46 -11.33 -11.22
C LEU A 77 -11.30 -12.11 -10.60
N GLN A 78 -11.38 -12.43 -9.31
CA GLN A 78 -10.38 -13.24 -8.62
C GLN A 78 -10.28 -14.63 -9.22
N GLU A 79 -11.42 -15.31 -9.45
CA GLU A 79 -11.45 -16.62 -10.09
C GLU A 79 -10.79 -16.59 -11.46
N LYS A 80 -11.00 -15.53 -12.26
CA LYS A 80 -10.34 -15.34 -13.54
C LYS A 80 -8.82 -15.23 -13.38
N TYR A 81 -8.34 -14.32 -12.50
CA TYR A 81 -6.89 -14.06 -12.36
C TYR A 81 -6.14 -15.21 -11.70
N PHE A 82 -6.78 -15.91 -10.76
CA PHE A 82 -6.15 -17.03 -10.03
C PHE A 82 -6.40 -18.39 -10.67
N LYS A 83 -7.08 -18.45 -11.83
CA LYS A 83 -7.32 -19.70 -12.54
C LYS A 83 -6.00 -20.48 -12.76
N GLY A 84 -6.00 -21.76 -12.36
CA GLY A 84 -4.86 -22.65 -12.48
C GLY A 84 -3.74 -22.43 -11.45
N THR A 85 -4.01 -21.68 -10.38
CA THR A 85 -3.08 -21.53 -9.25
C THR A 85 -3.49 -22.42 -8.08
N ARG A 86 -2.52 -22.76 -7.22
CA ARG A 86 -2.72 -23.67 -6.09
C ARG A 86 -3.66 -23.14 -5.03
N ILE A 87 -3.72 -21.82 -4.83
CA ILE A 87 -4.60 -21.24 -3.82
C ILE A 87 -6.07 -21.57 -4.07
N LEU A 88 -6.50 -21.72 -5.33
CA LEU A 88 -7.89 -22.07 -5.65
C LEU A 88 -8.25 -23.51 -5.29
N GLU A 89 -7.27 -24.39 -5.03
CA GLU A 89 -7.52 -25.75 -4.56
C GLU A 89 -8.03 -25.76 -3.11
N ASP A 90 -7.71 -24.73 -2.33
CA ASP A 90 -8.23 -24.55 -0.96
C ASP A 90 -9.54 -23.74 -0.97
N THR A 91 -10.62 -24.44 -1.23
CA THR A 91 -11.96 -23.82 -1.37
C THR A 91 -12.45 -23.15 -0.10
N GLU A 92 -12.11 -23.68 1.09
CA GLU A 92 -12.53 -23.10 2.36
C GLU A 92 -11.80 -21.79 2.62
N PHE A 93 -10.48 -21.74 2.38
CA PHE A 93 -9.71 -20.52 2.46
C PHE A 93 -10.20 -19.48 1.46
N CYS A 94 -10.51 -19.88 0.22
CA CYS A 94 -11.04 -18.97 -0.79
C CYS A 94 -12.40 -18.36 -0.36
N LYS A 95 -13.30 -19.16 0.21
CA LYS A 95 -14.59 -18.63 0.72
C LYS A 95 -14.41 -17.57 1.81
N GLU A 96 -13.42 -17.74 2.67
CA GLU A 96 -13.18 -16.85 3.80
C GLU A 96 -12.48 -15.55 3.40
N PHE A 97 -11.54 -15.63 2.45
CA PHE A 97 -10.62 -14.54 2.17
C PHE A 97 -10.73 -13.91 0.78
N MET A 98 -11.05 -14.69 -0.26
CA MET A 98 -11.02 -14.22 -1.65
C MET A 98 -12.12 -13.20 -1.93
N GLY A 99 -11.74 -11.96 -2.26
CA GLY A 99 -12.68 -10.86 -2.52
C GLY A 99 -13.45 -10.39 -1.28
N GLN A 100 -12.97 -10.69 -0.07
CA GLN A 100 -13.71 -10.49 1.17
C GLN A 100 -13.24 -9.30 2.02
N TYR A 101 -12.16 -8.62 1.64
CA TYR A 101 -11.60 -7.55 2.46
C TYR A 101 -11.41 -6.25 1.69
N PRO A 102 -11.71 -5.09 2.27
CA PRO A 102 -11.20 -3.84 1.73
C PRO A 102 -9.67 -3.84 1.87
N VAL A 103 -8.97 -3.35 0.84
CA VAL A 103 -7.51 -3.32 0.81
C VAL A 103 -7.04 -1.89 0.58
N ILE A 104 -6.14 -1.42 1.45
CA ILE A 104 -5.39 -0.18 1.27
C ILE A 104 -3.98 -0.57 0.84
N GLU A 105 -3.62 -0.29 -0.41
CA GLU A 105 -2.29 -0.52 -0.94
C GLU A 105 -1.62 0.82 -1.19
N ILE A 106 -0.39 0.98 -0.66
CA ILE A 106 0.45 2.17 -0.84
C ILE A 106 1.90 1.77 -1.07
N SER A 107 2.52 2.34 -2.11
CA SER A 107 3.96 2.24 -2.34
C SER A 107 4.63 3.56 -2.02
N LEU A 108 5.69 3.50 -1.21
CA LEU A 108 6.48 4.67 -0.81
C LEU A 108 7.76 4.84 -1.65
N LYS A 109 7.88 4.08 -2.76
CA LYS A 109 9.08 4.05 -3.63
C LYS A 109 9.49 5.41 -4.19
N ASP A 110 8.52 6.29 -4.43
CA ASP A 110 8.73 7.58 -5.09
C ASP A 110 8.83 8.73 -4.07
N VAL A 111 8.79 8.43 -2.77
CA VAL A 111 8.93 9.46 -1.73
C VAL A 111 10.39 9.84 -1.58
N ASP A 112 10.76 10.91 -2.25
CA ASP A 112 12.11 11.48 -2.27
C ASP A 112 12.04 13.00 -2.43
N GLY A 113 13.17 13.70 -2.17
CA GLY A 113 13.30 15.12 -2.33
C GLY A 113 14.65 15.61 -1.80
N LYS A 114 15.16 16.69 -2.35
CA LYS A 114 16.41 17.28 -1.87
C LYS A 114 16.29 17.89 -0.47
N THR A 115 15.08 18.26 -0.10
CA THR A 115 14.72 18.84 1.20
C THR A 115 13.59 18.06 1.82
N TYR A 116 13.37 18.25 3.12
CA TYR A 116 12.20 17.69 3.81
C TYR A 116 10.88 18.17 3.17
N ASP A 117 10.79 19.44 2.78
CA ASP A 117 9.58 20.00 2.16
C ASP A 117 9.25 19.32 0.83
N ASP A 118 10.26 19.06 -0.01
CA ASP A 118 10.06 18.32 -1.26
C ASP A 118 9.55 16.90 -1.01
N ALA A 119 10.19 16.18 -0.07
CA ALA A 119 9.80 14.83 0.28
C ALA A 119 8.42 14.77 0.95
N TYR A 120 8.09 15.75 1.80
CA TYR A 120 6.76 15.90 2.40
C TYR A 120 5.68 16.03 1.32
N LYS A 121 5.90 16.91 0.32
CA LYS A 121 4.99 17.10 -0.80
C LYS A 121 4.82 15.84 -1.67
N MET A 122 5.90 15.07 -1.86
CA MET A 122 5.85 13.79 -2.56
C MET A 122 5.05 12.77 -1.75
N PHE A 123 5.27 12.69 -0.44
CA PHE A 123 4.51 11.81 0.44
C PHE A 123 3.02 12.17 0.47
N ALA A 124 2.69 13.46 0.59
CA ALA A 124 1.33 13.97 0.51
C ALA A 124 0.65 13.59 -0.83
N SER A 125 1.38 13.69 -1.93
CA SER A 125 0.90 13.31 -3.27
C SER A 125 0.60 11.81 -3.36
N THR A 126 1.48 10.97 -2.80
CA THR A 126 1.31 9.51 -2.74
C THR A 126 0.05 9.15 -1.95
N VAL A 127 -0.11 9.73 -0.76
CA VAL A 127 -1.29 9.49 0.09
C VAL A 127 -2.58 9.97 -0.58
N SER A 128 -2.58 11.19 -1.17
CA SER A 128 -3.75 11.72 -1.88
C SER A 128 -4.15 10.84 -3.07
N SER A 129 -3.17 10.31 -3.81
CA SER A 129 -3.43 9.37 -4.91
C SER A 129 -4.11 8.09 -4.43
N VAL A 130 -3.63 7.51 -3.32
CA VAL A 130 -4.26 6.33 -2.71
C VAL A 130 -5.66 6.66 -2.22
N ALA A 131 -5.84 7.75 -1.47
CA ALA A 131 -7.15 8.17 -0.95
C ALA A 131 -8.16 8.42 -2.07
N SER A 132 -7.71 8.93 -3.21
CA SER A 132 -8.56 9.19 -4.38
C SER A 132 -9.20 7.93 -4.97
N LYS A 133 -8.58 6.75 -4.79
CA LYS A 133 -9.18 5.47 -5.20
C LYS A 133 -10.46 5.15 -4.41
N PHE A 134 -10.65 5.77 -3.24
CA PHE A 134 -11.75 5.56 -2.32
C PHE A 134 -12.79 6.70 -2.32
N LYS A 135 -12.72 7.63 -3.28
CA LYS A 135 -13.71 8.74 -3.40
C LYS A 135 -15.15 8.26 -3.58
N TYR A 136 -15.35 7.03 -4.07
CA TYR A 136 -16.69 6.45 -4.15
C TYR A 136 -17.40 6.35 -2.79
N LEU A 137 -16.65 6.33 -1.68
CA LEU A 137 -17.19 6.35 -0.33
C LEU A 137 -17.89 7.66 0.02
N LEU A 138 -17.64 8.76 -0.72
CA LEU A 138 -18.33 10.03 -0.54
C LEU A 138 -19.84 9.91 -0.86
N ASP A 139 -20.20 8.97 -1.74
CA ASP A 139 -21.58 8.71 -2.12
C ASP A 139 -22.26 7.66 -1.22
N SER A 140 -21.53 7.10 -0.25
CA SER A 140 -22.07 6.11 0.68
C SER A 140 -23.09 6.71 1.65
N ASN A 141 -24.18 5.99 1.86
CA ASN A 141 -25.20 6.30 2.87
C ASN A 141 -24.84 5.77 4.26
N ARG A 142 -23.74 5.01 4.38
CA ARG A 142 -23.25 4.42 5.64
C ARG A 142 -22.30 5.33 6.40
N LEU A 143 -21.71 6.30 5.70
CA LEU A 143 -20.76 7.27 6.25
C LEU A 143 -21.48 8.56 6.61
N ASP A 144 -21.10 9.16 7.76
CA ASP A 144 -21.55 10.49 8.15
C ASP A 144 -20.73 11.59 7.44
N GLU A 145 -21.20 12.85 7.57
CA GLU A 145 -20.56 14.01 6.91
C GLU A 145 -19.13 14.26 7.42
N LYS A 146 -18.80 13.90 8.65
CA LYS A 146 -17.46 14.05 9.22
C LYS A 146 -16.50 13.04 8.58
N GLU A 147 -16.93 11.79 8.42
CA GLU A 147 -16.16 10.73 7.77
C GLU A 147 -15.92 11.07 6.29
N LYS A 148 -16.96 11.51 5.57
CA LYS A 148 -16.86 11.99 4.19
C LYS A 148 -15.91 13.21 4.08
N GLY A 149 -16.03 14.15 4.98
CA GLY A 149 -15.14 15.30 5.06
C GLY A 149 -13.68 14.91 5.28
N GLY A 150 -13.42 13.87 6.09
CA GLY A 150 -12.10 13.30 6.26
C GLY A 150 -11.52 12.73 4.95
N ILE A 151 -12.31 11.92 4.22
CA ILE A 151 -11.91 11.37 2.92
C ILE A 151 -11.65 12.49 1.90
N SER A 152 -12.52 13.47 1.84
CA SER A 152 -12.37 14.60 0.93
C SER A 152 -11.04 15.31 1.15
N ARG A 153 -10.68 15.63 2.41
CA ARG A 153 -9.43 16.31 2.77
C ARG A 153 -8.18 15.50 2.43
N ILE A 154 -8.17 14.20 2.75
CA ILE A 154 -7.00 13.37 2.44
C ILE A 154 -6.88 13.03 0.95
N SER A 155 -7.94 13.24 0.16
CA SER A 155 -7.93 13.11 -1.30
C SER A 155 -7.58 14.42 -2.01
N ASP A 156 -7.51 15.54 -1.28
CA ASP A 156 -7.12 16.84 -1.82
C ASP A 156 -5.61 17.04 -1.70
N ILE A 157 -4.93 16.98 -2.82
CA ILE A 157 -3.47 17.10 -2.88
C ILE A 157 -3.00 18.51 -2.47
N ALA A 158 -3.75 19.56 -2.81
CA ALA A 158 -3.38 20.93 -2.44
C ALA A 158 -3.46 21.10 -0.93
N PHE A 159 -4.54 20.59 -0.31
CA PHE A 159 -4.72 20.61 1.13
C PHE A 159 -3.61 19.82 1.87
N LEU A 160 -3.27 18.60 1.42
CA LEU A 160 -2.28 17.76 2.09
C LEU A 160 -0.84 18.26 1.93
N ARG A 161 -0.53 19.03 0.89
CA ARG A 161 0.83 19.59 0.69
C ARG A 161 1.18 20.71 1.66
N GLU A 162 0.18 21.33 2.29
CA GLU A 162 0.41 22.33 3.32
C GLU A 162 0.78 21.63 4.64
N GLN A 163 1.97 21.93 5.18
CA GLN A 163 2.50 21.24 6.37
C GLN A 163 1.65 21.48 7.63
N GLU A 164 0.89 22.56 7.69
CA GLU A 164 -0.09 22.81 8.75
C GLU A 164 -1.18 21.73 8.82
N ASN A 165 -1.44 21.04 7.70
CA ASN A 165 -2.39 19.93 7.60
C ASN A 165 -1.72 18.54 7.82
N SER A 166 -0.48 18.52 8.32
CA SER A 166 0.29 17.27 8.51
C SER A 166 -0.43 16.23 9.38
N ASP A 167 -1.32 16.64 10.25
CA ASP A 167 -2.10 15.71 11.08
C ASP A 167 -3.10 14.90 10.24
N TYR A 168 -3.67 15.48 9.17
CA TYR A 168 -4.48 14.71 8.21
C TYR A 168 -3.62 13.69 7.47
N LEU A 169 -2.41 14.07 7.07
CA LEU A 169 -1.46 13.16 6.41
C LEU A 169 -1.08 12.00 7.33
N LYS A 170 -0.70 12.26 8.58
CA LYS A 170 -0.37 11.24 9.59
C LYS A 170 -1.54 10.31 9.92
N ASN A 171 -2.78 10.82 9.89
CA ASN A 171 -3.98 10.06 10.23
C ASN A 171 -4.72 9.50 9.00
N SER A 172 -4.20 9.68 7.79
CA SER A 172 -4.88 9.31 6.55
C SER A 172 -5.27 7.82 6.49
N LEU A 173 -4.40 6.93 6.94
CA LEU A 173 -4.69 5.50 7.02
C LEU A 173 -5.82 5.17 8.01
N ARG A 174 -5.90 5.89 9.16
CA ARG A 174 -6.99 5.72 10.13
C ARG A 174 -8.33 6.19 9.55
N ILE A 175 -8.31 7.33 8.85
CA ILE A 175 -9.50 7.88 8.18
C ILE A 175 -10.03 6.87 7.16
N LEU A 176 -9.16 6.34 6.29
CA LEU A 176 -9.54 5.32 5.31
C LEU A 176 -10.01 4.01 5.97
N ALA A 177 -9.28 3.54 6.99
CA ALA A 177 -9.63 2.29 7.66
C ALA A 177 -10.99 2.36 8.34
N SER A 178 -11.30 3.49 9.01
CA SER A 178 -12.60 3.72 9.64
C SER A 178 -13.73 3.73 8.61
N ALA A 179 -13.55 4.49 7.52
CA ALA A 179 -14.55 4.61 6.46
C ALA A 179 -14.82 3.26 5.76
N LEU A 180 -13.77 2.49 5.48
CA LEU A 180 -13.89 1.16 4.88
C LEU A 180 -14.58 0.16 5.81
N TYR A 181 -14.28 0.21 7.11
CA TYR A 181 -14.98 -0.59 8.08
C TYR A 181 -16.47 -0.26 8.16
N ARG A 182 -16.82 1.03 8.14
CA ARG A 182 -18.21 1.47 8.09
C ARG A 182 -18.93 0.97 6.84
N GLU A 183 -18.26 1.03 5.70
CA GLU A 183 -18.85 0.60 4.42
C GLU A 183 -19.05 -0.91 4.34
N TYR A 184 -18.02 -1.69 4.68
CA TYR A 184 -18.02 -3.13 4.40
C TYR A 184 -18.23 -4.02 5.64
N GLY A 185 -18.19 -3.47 6.86
CA GLY A 185 -18.26 -4.22 8.11
C GLY A 185 -17.03 -5.08 8.38
N LYS A 186 -15.93 -4.86 7.65
CA LYS A 186 -14.66 -5.57 7.80
C LYS A 186 -13.49 -4.58 7.91
N TYR A 187 -12.57 -4.85 8.82
CA TYR A 187 -11.34 -4.08 8.91
C TYR A 187 -10.48 -4.29 7.65
N PRO A 188 -9.89 -3.23 7.09
CA PRO A 188 -9.08 -3.38 5.89
C PRO A 188 -7.79 -4.15 6.13
N VAL A 189 -7.27 -4.70 5.04
CA VAL A 189 -5.89 -5.16 4.94
C VAL A 189 -5.04 -3.99 4.44
N LEU A 190 -3.89 -3.76 5.08
CA LEU A 190 -2.95 -2.71 4.71
C LEU A 190 -1.70 -3.32 4.08
N LEU A 191 -1.41 -2.92 2.85
CA LEU A 191 -0.25 -3.35 2.08
C LEU A 191 0.66 -2.14 1.84
N ILE A 192 1.91 -2.19 2.34
CA ILE A 192 2.86 -1.09 2.20
C ILE A 192 4.11 -1.59 1.51
N ASP A 193 4.34 -1.11 0.28
CA ASP A 193 5.55 -1.44 -0.48
C ASP A 193 6.63 -0.38 -0.28
N GLU A 194 7.89 -0.83 -0.15
CA GLU A 194 9.09 0.00 0.02
C GLU A 194 8.98 1.02 1.18
N TYR A 195 8.56 0.52 2.36
CA TYR A 195 8.31 1.32 3.56
C TYR A 195 9.54 2.10 4.06
N ASP A 196 10.72 1.62 3.77
CA ASP A 196 12.02 2.13 4.22
C ASP A 196 12.60 3.24 3.33
N VAL A 197 12.13 3.37 2.08
CA VAL A 197 12.66 4.32 1.08
C VAL A 197 12.65 5.77 1.56
N PRO A 198 11.57 6.31 2.16
CA PRO A 198 11.58 7.71 2.60
C PRO A 198 12.67 8.03 3.62
N LEU A 199 12.93 7.10 4.55
CA LEU A 199 13.96 7.28 5.59
C LEU A 199 15.37 7.09 5.03
N ALA A 200 15.54 6.13 4.11
CA ALA A 200 16.83 5.91 3.45
C ALA A 200 17.26 7.14 2.62
N ASN A 201 16.31 7.71 1.85
CA ASN A 201 16.55 8.91 1.05
C ASN A 201 16.86 10.12 1.96
N ALA A 202 16.08 10.33 3.01
CA ALA A 202 16.32 11.41 3.96
C ALA A 202 17.72 11.32 4.61
N SER A 203 18.14 10.12 5.04
CA SER A 203 19.48 9.89 5.61
C SER A 203 20.59 10.16 4.59
N TYR A 204 20.40 9.76 3.33
CA TYR A 204 21.34 10.01 2.26
C TYR A 204 21.52 11.54 2.00
N HIS A 205 20.41 12.27 1.91
CA HIS A 205 20.42 13.71 1.67
C HIS A 205 21.04 14.49 2.85
N ASP A 206 20.72 14.14 4.09
CA ASP A 206 21.33 14.76 5.26
C ASP A 206 22.85 14.55 5.28
N THR A 207 23.31 13.35 4.97
CA THR A 207 24.74 13.04 4.91
C THR A 207 25.44 13.84 3.81
N THR A 208 24.80 14.00 2.65
CA THR A 208 25.33 14.78 1.52
C THR A 208 25.36 16.25 1.84
N ASN A 209 24.27 16.79 2.41
CA ASN A 209 24.17 18.19 2.79
C ASN A 209 25.17 18.57 3.90
N LYS A 210 25.36 17.73 4.92
CA LYS A 210 26.40 17.92 5.94
C LYS A 210 27.79 18.08 5.33
N LYS A 211 28.13 17.33 4.28
CA LYS A 211 29.41 17.46 3.56
C LYS A 211 29.49 18.78 2.78
N LEU A 212 28.43 19.16 2.09
CA LEU A 212 28.37 20.38 1.27
C LEU A 212 28.43 21.66 2.13
N TYR A 213 27.74 21.67 3.26
CA TYR A 213 27.63 22.82 4.16
C TYR A 213 28.49 22.69 5.42
N SER A 214 29.56 21.90 5.38
CA SER A 214 30.43 21.62 6.53
C SER A 214 31.02 22.89 7.17
N ASN A 215 31.16 23.99 6.44
CA ASN A 215 31.66 25.27 6.90
C ASN A 215 30.55 26.26 7.36
N ASP A 216 29.29 25.93 7.16
CA ASP A 216 28.16 26.74 7.58
C ASP A 216 27.65 26.27 8.94
N LYS A 217 27.98 27.03 9.99
CA LYS A 217 27.55 26.74 11.37
C LYS A 217 26.04 26.91 11.60
N SER A 218 25.33 27.55 10.69
CA SER A 218 23.86 27.72 10.77
C SER A 218 23.09 26.57 10.15
N PHE A 219 23.77 25.71 9.38
CA PHE A 219 23.12 24.55 8.74
C PHE A 219 22.77 23.47 9.76
N VAL A 220 21.49 23.16 9.84
CA VAL A 220 20.93 22.07 10.66
C VAL A 220 20.42 20.97 9.72
N ALA A 221 20.98 19.78 9.83
CA ALA A 221 20.52 18.62 9.07
C ALA A 221 19.39 17.93 9.87
N ASP A 222 18.18 18.33 9.63
CA ASP A 222 16.97 17.87 10.32
C ASP A 222 15.98 17.08 9.42
N TYR A 223 16.33 16.90 8.15
CA TYR A 223 15.46 16.25 7.18
C TYR A 223 15.10 14.82 7.62
N HIS A 224 16.09 14.01 7.98
CA HIS A 224 15.85 12.63 8.44
C HIS A 224 14.99 12.60 9.71
N GLU A 225 15.25 13.48 10.67
CA GLU A 225 14.52 13.52 11.95
C GLU A 225 13.04 13.91 11.75
N ASN A 226 12.81 14.90 10.89
CA ASN A 226 11.47 15.33 10.52
C ASN A 226 10.72 14.23 9.75
N MET A 227 11.39 13.52 8.83
CA MET A 227 10.80 12.39 8.11
C MET A 227 10.49 11.22 9.06
N VAL A 228 11.37 10.91 10.02
CA VAL A 228 11.09 9.91 11.06
C VAL A 228 9.83 10.27 11.85
N THR A 229 9.68 11.53 12.21
CA THR A 229 8.49 12.00 12.94
C THR A 229 7.22 11.86 12.12
N LEU A 230 7.25 12.21 10.83
CA LEU A 230 6.13 12.08 9.91
C LEU A 230 5.73 10.60 9.73
N ILE A 231 6.70 9.74 9.42
CA ILE A 231 6.49 8.31 9.18
C ILE A 231 6.00 7.58 10.44
N LYS A 232 6.55 7.92 11.62
CA LYS A 232 6.03 7.39 12.91
C LYS A 232 4.57 7.73 13.12
N GLY A 233 4.15 8.95 12.80
CA GLY A 233 2.75 9.37 12.86
C GLY A 233 1.88 8.58 11.91
N PHE A 234 2.29 8.47 10.66
CA PHE A 234 1.58 7.73 9.61
C PHE A 234 1.41 6.24 9.93
N PHE A 235 2.46 5.59 10.41
CA PHE A 235 2.42 4.18 10.83
C PHE A 235 1.84 3.98 12.23
N GLY A 236 1.40 5.03 12.90
CA GLY A 236 0.79 4.94 14.22
C GLY A 236 -0.39 3.97 14.27
N ILE A 237 -1.15 3.82 13.18
CA ILE A 237 -2.27 2.88 13.05
C ILE A 237 -1.86 1.42 13.32
N LEU A 238 -0.61 1.03 13.06
CA LEU A 238 -0.12 -0.34 13.27
C LEU A 238 -0.11 -0.75 14.76
N LYS A 239 -0.21 0.21 15.67
CA LYS A 239 -0.30 -0.01 17.12
C LYS A 239 -1.73 -0.06 17.62
N ASP A 240 -2.69 0.34 16.79
CA ASP A 240 -4.09 0.44 17.18
C ASP A 240 -4.74 -0.95 17.09
N LYS A 241 -5.43 -1.35 18.16
CA LYS A 241 -6.19 -2.60 18.16
C LYS A 241 -7.49 -2.44 17.38
N ASN A 242 -7.89 -3.48 16.69
CA ASN A 242 -9.17 -3.53 15.98
C ASN A 242 -9.36 -2.39 14.96
N THR A 243 -8.34 -2.12 14.17
CA THR A 243 -8.38 -1.12 13.08
C THR A 243 -8.00 -1.72 11.73
N LEU A 244 -7.18 -2.77 11.75
CA LEU A 244 -6.70 -3.49 10.57
C LEU A 244 -6.86 -4.98 10.78
N THR A 245 -7.24 -5.71 9.73
CA THR A 245 -7.26 -7.18 9.73
C THR A 245 -5.84 -7.72 9.69
N ARG A 246 -5.01 -7.18 8.79
CA ARG A 246 -3.63 -7.60 8.57
C ARG A 246 -2.84 -6.45 7.96
N THR A 247 -1.56 -6.39 8.26
CA THR A 247 -0.62 -5.51 7.56
C THR A 247 0.54 -6.31 7.00
N VAL A 248 0.88 -6.04 5.76
CA VAL A 248 2.08 -6.56 5.11
C VAL A 248 2.93 -5.39 4.65
N LEU A 249 4.21 -5.39 5.08
CA LEU A 249 5.19 -4.40 4.66
C LEU A 249 6.27 -5.09 3.81
N THR A 250 6.75 -4.40 2.79
CA THR A 250 7.95 -4.83 2.06
C THR A 250 9.01 -3.73 2.07
N GLY A 251 10.28 -4.13 2.13
CA GLY A 251 11.44 -3.23 2.15
C GLY A 251 12.71 -3.95 1.73
N CYS A 252 13.83 -3.26 1.76
CA CYS A 252 15.18 -3.79 1.46
C CYS A 252 15.97 -4.06 2.75
#